data_5b4e745dd83c4486895ce82554c829fe
#
_entry.id   5b4e745dd83c4486895ce82554c829fe
#
_cell.length_a   1.000
_cell.length_b   1.000
_cell.length_c   1.000
_cell.angle_alpha   90.00
_cell.angle_beta   90.00
_cell.angle_gamma   90.00
#
_symmetry.space_group_name_H-M   'P 1'
#
loop_
_entity.id
_entity.type
_entity.pdbx_description
1 polymer ?
#
loop_
_entity_poly.entity_id
_entity_poly.type
_entity_poly.pdbx_seq_one_letter_code
_entity_poly.pdbx_strand_id
1 'polypeptide(L)'
;VTVTIQEIRALDTIDLLSDADFYVKVTINEKEFTSPIWQNMNYVEHPNWSAACEVPKDNEFVQIMIALWDKDLTTDRLCDISHNGNGDFTQQYTVEITYSIATGVWWGDDDLGDLSGYGRLNGCDDNSIYQPDRDCELWFDITQNDFDGDGFPYWLETNMYNTSPLIDNRGEDADNDSVPIEWEYKFGLIYYPWGHNPGYYMEYDPFTWEDHSKLDDDTDGLTNIEEYKTWQWGSDPFRKDIFLEIDQMDLGPNGEGSVIPVEAFDLIRDSHAKQNIAWHVDDGRLGGGEVFPFKDPYTEQDLSLWYWNYFMHNDANNWRRGVFHWAVITYNWTWAKGFAFSSRINGVYAIDCFLLSSKYHDSRVKNVPLIDSLIRKTFNREKQRAFIYAGAIMHETGHTLNIRNPGVDNQNAVWPWQIGFWQYGPYKSVMNYRYIYTDLVDYSDGSRGKNDFDDWSSIDLTYFNPRTHW
;
A
#
# COMPACT_ATOMS: atom_id res chain seq x y z
N VAL A 1 15.38 13.76 20.29
CA VAL A 1 14.94 12.79 19.29
C VAL A 1 13.48 12.45 19.59
N THR A 2 12.66 12.43 18.56
CA THR A 2 11.24 12.10 18.64
C THR A 2 10.92 10.96 17.65
N VAL A 3 10.32 9.90 18.15
CA VAL A 3 9.79 8.80 17.32
C VAL A 3 8.28 8.96 17.24
N THR A 4 7.74 9.10 16.05
CA THR A 4 6.30 9.25 15.79
C THR A 4 5.76 8.01 15.11
N ILE A 5 4.69 7.43 15.64
CA ILE A 5 4.01 6.30 15.01
C ILE A 5 2.98 6.85 14.04
N GLN A 6 3.10 6.44 12.78
CA GLN A 6 2.31 6.96 11.65
C GLN A 6 1.10 6.08 11.35
N GLU A 7 1.29 4.76 11.38
CA GLU A 7 0.24 3.79 11.04
C GLU A 7 0.53 2.44 11.71
N ILE A 8 -0.51 1.67 12.02
CA ILE A 8 -0.41 0.29 12.52
C ILE A 8 -1.45 -0.56 11.82
N ARG A 9 -1.06 -1.74 11.34
CA ARG A 9 -1.94 -2.66 10.62
C ARG A 9 -1.68 -4.10 11.05
N ALA A 10 -2.74 -4.84 11.40
CA ALA A 10 -2.67 -6.29 11.56
C ALA A 10 -2.64 -6.96 10.19
N LEU A 11 -1.65 -7.80 9.93
CA LEU A 11 -1.56 -8.62 8.71
C LEU A 11 -2.09 -10.04 8.96
N ASP A 12 -2.10 -10.45 10.23
CA ASP A 12 -2.68 -11.70 10.72
C ASP A 12 -3.95 -11.49 11.55
N THR A 13 -4.60 -12.59 11.92
CA THR A 13 -5.65 -12.57 12.95
C THR A 13 -5.00 -12.50 14.33
N ILE A 14 -4.99 -11.31 14.93
CA ILE A 14 -4.42 -11.08 16.25
C ILE A 14 -5.34 -11.67 17.32
N ASP A 15 -6.61 -11.32 17.28
CA ASP A 15 -7.65 -11.86 18.15
C ASP A 15 -8.67 -12.74 17.43
N LEU A 16 -9.11 -13.82 18.07
CA LEU A 16 -10.07 -14.76 17.47
C LEU A 16 -11.53 -14.26 17.50
N LEU A 17 -11.88 -13.39 18.41
CA LEU A 17 -13.28 -12.98 18.69
C LEU A 17 -13.52 -11.47 18.54
N SER A 18 -12.48 -10.67 18.47
CA SER A 18 -12.50 -9.21 18.34
C SER A 18 -11.40 -8.75 17.37
N ASP A 19 -11.36 -7.47 17.06
CA ASP A 19 -10.19 -6.84 16.50
C ASP A 19 -9.18 -6.56 17.62
N ALA A 20 -7.92 -6.28 17.29
CA ALA A 20 -6.83 -6.10 18.27
C ALA A 20 -7.00 -4.84 19.13
N ASP A 21 -6.42 -4.87 20.32
CA ASP A 21 -6.29 -3.73 21.24
C ASP A 21 -4.83 -3.26 21.27
N PHE A 22 -4.39 -2.59 20.20
CA PHE A 22 -2.98 -2.24 20.02
C PHE A 22 -2.45 -1.18 20.97
N TYR A 23 -1.21 -1.32 21.40
CA TYR A 23 -0.39 -0.26 21.96
C TYR A 23 1.09 -0.47 21.63
N VAL A 24 1.85 0.62 21.58
CA VAL A 24 3.27 0.61 21.23
C VAL A 24 4.12 0.99 22.44
N LYS A 25 5.26 0.32 22.58
CA LYS A 25 6.34 0.72 23.46
C LYS A 25 7.52 1.16 22.62
N VAL A 26 8.02 2.36 22.88
CA VAL A 26 9.24 2.89 22.28
C VAL A 26 10.26 3.13 23.38
N THR A 27 11.45 2.58 23.23
CA THR A 27 12.59 2.86 24.12
C THR A 27 13.62 3.68 23.37
N ILE A 28 14.00 4.83 23.90
CA ILE A 28 15.04 5.72 23.36
C ILE A 28 16.15 5.83 24.41
N ASN A 29 17.35 5.30 24.13
CA ASN A 29 18.48 5.30 25.07
C ASN A 29 18.03 4.86 26.48
N GLU A 30 17.51 3.64 26.62
CA GLU A 30 17.06 3.03 27.90
C GLU A 30 15.77 3.64 28.52
N LYS A 31 15.23 4.72 27.98
CA LYS A 31 13.99 5.33 28.47
C LYS A 31 12.78 4.82 27.70
N GLU A 32 11.92 4.06 28.37
CA GLU A 32 10.69 3.51 27.78
C GLU A 32 9.53 4.51 27.83
N PHE A 33 8.78 4.57 26.74
CA PHE A 33 7.53 5.30 26.55
C PHE A 33 6.46 4.32 26.09
N THR A 34 5.22 4.50 26.57
CA THR A 34 4.09 3.63 26.20
C THR A 34 2.96 4.49 25.67
N SER A 35 2.39 4.09 24.53
CA SER A 35 1.26 4.78 23.90
C SER A 35 -0.05 4.55 24.66
N PRO A 36 -1.13 5.32 24.36
CA PRO A 36 -2.49 4.88 24.63
C PRO A 36 -2.81 3.54 23.96
N ILE A 37 -3.91 2.89 24.37
CA ILE A 37 -4.42 1.69 23.74
C ILE A 37 -5.44 2.10 22.67
N TRP A 38 -5.24 1.62 21.44
CA TRP A 38 -6.22 1.75 20.33
C TRP A 38 -7.09 0.49 20.32
N GLN A 39 -8.31 0.62 20.88
CA GLN A 39 -9.17 -0.52 21.19
C GLN A 39 -9.96 -1.02 19.97
N ASN A 40 -9.97 -2.34 19.81
CA ASN A 40 -10.79 -3.05 18.82
C ASN A 40 -10.58 -2.54 17.38
N MET A 41 -9.31 -2.45 16.96
CA MET A 41 -8.88 -1.95 15.66
C MET A 41 -7.79 -2.85 15.07
N ASN A 42 -8.01 -3.42 13.89
CA ASN A 42 -6.96 -4.09 13.11
C ASN A 42 -6.16 -3.10 12.25
N TYR A 43 -6.66 -1.88 12.12
CA TYR A 43 -6.00 -0.79 11.40
C TYR A 43 -6.14 0.52 12.17
N VAL A 44 -5.01 1.13 12.52
CA VAL A 44 -4.90 2.44 13.18
C VAL A 44 -4.23 3.39 12.19
N GLU A 45 -5.03 4.11 11.41
CA GLU A 45 -4.57 5.01 10.34
C GLU A 45 -3.86 6.26 10.88
N HIS A 46 -4.30 6.78 12.02
CA HIS A 46 -3.75 7.99 12.62
C HIS A 46 -3.57 7.82 14.13
N PRO A 47 -2.52 7.15 14.59
CA PRO A 47 -2.24 6.96 16.01
C PRO A 47 -2.13 8.27 16.79
N ASN A 48 -1.66 9.36 16.17
CA ASN A 48 -1.43 10.68 16.77
C ASN A 48 -0.64 10.59 18.08
N TRP A 49 0.42 9.78 18.07
CA TRP A 49 1.27 9.57 19.24
C TRP A 49 2.74 9.56 18.87
N SER A 50 3.55 10.16 19.75
CA SER A 50 5.00 10.19 19.62
C SER A 50 5.69 10.05 20.97
N ALA A 51 6.90 9.47 20.96
CA ALA A 51 7.81 9.39 22.08
C ALA A 51 8.95 10.38 21.89
N ALA A 52 9.16 11.30 22.82
CA ALA A 52 10.22 12.30 22.74
C ALA A 52 11.21 12.15 23.91
N CYS A 53 12.50 12.17 23.62
CA CYS A 53 13.58 12.05 24.60
C CYS A 53 14.72 13.03 24.28
N GLU A 54 15.18 13.74 25.32
CA GLU A 54 16.46 14.47 25.23
C GLU A 54 17.63 13.47 25.23
N VAL A 55 18.51 13.59 24.27
CA VAL A 55 19.69 12.74 24.11
C VAL A 55 20.97 13.56 24.23
N PRO A 56 22.07 12.98 24.74
CA PRO A 56 23.36 13.67 24.84
C PRO A 56 23.92 14.07 23.48
N LYS A 57 24.39 15.29 23.35
CA LYS A 57 24.97 15.83 22.09
C LYS A 57 26.31 15.22 21.69
N ASP A 58 27.02 14.61 22.63
CA ASP A 58 28.35 14.03 22.47
C ASP A 58 28.30 12.55 22.04
N ASN A 59 27.09 11.98 21.90
CA ASN A 59 26.88 10.64 21.38
C ASN A 59 26.07 10.73 20.09
N GLU A 60 26.73 10.50 18.97
CA GLU A 60 26.10 10.56 17.65
C GLU A 60 24.96 9.54 17.48
N PHE A 61 25.13 8.35 18.04
CA PHE A 61 24.21 7.24 17.78
C PHE A 61 23.25 7.01 18.94
N VAL A 62 21.96 7.03 18.61
CA VAL A 62 20.86 6.80 19.54
C VAL A 62 20.25 5.44 19.27
N GLN A 63 20.19 4.59 20.29
CA GLN A 63 19.53 3.29 20.19
C GLN A 63 18.03 3.47 20.43
N ILE A 64 17.25 2.97 19.49
CA ILE A 64 15.78 3.01 19.54
C ILE A 64 15.27 1.57 19.43
N MET A 65 14.31 1.23 20.28
CA MET A 65 13.65 -0.06 20.26
C MET A 65 12.14 0.18 20.13
N ILE A 66 11.47 -0.52 19.21
CA ILE A 66 10.02 -0.42 19.01
C ILE A 66 9.42 -1.81 19.21
N ALA A 67 8.34 -1.89 19.97
CA ALA A 67 7.59 -3.11 20.22
C ALA A 67 6.08 -2.83 20.15
N LEU A 68 5.37 -3.60 19.33
CA LEU A 68 3.91 -3.54 19.22
C LEU A 68 3.27 -4.63 20.05
N TRP A 69 2.26 -4.27 20.81
CA TRP A 69 1.55 -5.16 21.73
C TRP A 69 0.06 -5.14 21.49
N ASP A 70 -0.57 -6.29 21.70
CA ASP A 70 -2.01 -6.44 21.81
C ASP A 70 -2.39 -6.61 23.30
N LYS A 71 -3.34 -5.80 23.76
CA LYS A 71 -3.80 -5.75 25.15
C LYS A 71 -4.87 -6.79 25.41
N ASP A 72 -4.56 -7.80 26.19
CA ASP A 72 -5.46 -8.85 26.59
C ASP A 72 -5.97 -8.70 28.05
N LEU A 73 -7.07 -9.37 28.35
CA LEU A 73 -7.63 -9.41 29.71
C LEU A 73 -6.72 -10.12 30.72
N THR A 74 -5.86 -11.02 30.26
CA THR A 74 -5.02 -11.86 31.14
C THR A 74 -3.54 -11.53 31.00
N THR A 75 -3.00 -11.61 29.79
CA THR A 75 -1.58 -11.38 29.53
C THR A 75 -1.45 -10.77 28.14
N ASP A 76 -0.83 -9.60 28.08
CA ASP A 76 -0.61 -8.90 26.82
C ASP A 76 0.29 -9.73 25.90
N ARG A 77 0.03 -9.68 24.61
CA ARG A 77 0.76 -10.42 23.58
C ARG A 77 1.61 -9.48 22.75
N LEU A 78 2.85 -9.87 22.52
CA LEU A 78 3.73 -9.18 21.57
C LEU A 78 3.32 -9.54 20.15
N CYS A 79 3.16 -8.53 19.29
CA CYS A 79 2.92 -8.67 17.86
C CYS A 79 4.26 -8.63 17.11
N ASP A 80 4.36 -9.36 16.00
CA ASP A 80 5.56 -9.38 15.18
C ASP A 80 5.56 -8.19 14.21
N ILE A 81 6.59 -7.36 14.32
CA ILE A 81 6.88 -6.25 13.42
C ILE A 81 8.34 -6.28 12.95
N SER A 82 9.09 -7.35 13.24
CA SER A 82 10.51 -7.46 12.98
C SER A 82 10.80 -8.28 11.74
N HIS A 83 11.71 -7.80 10.93
CA HIS A 83 12.24 -8.53 9.78
C HIS A 83 13.16 -9.72 10.16
N ASN A 84 13.54 -9.86 11.41
CA ASN A 84 14.51 -10.86 11.87
C ASN A 84 13.91 -12.14 12.46
N GLY A 85 12.62 -12.32 12.37
CA GLY A 85 11.90 -13.38 13.05
C GLY A 85 11.73 -14.67 12.25
N ASN A 86 12.71 -15.40 11.91
CA ASN A 86 12.68 -16.62 11.07
C ASN A 86 12.01 -17.83 11.69
N GLY A 87 10.72 -17.84 12.00
CA GLY A 87 9.97 -19.05 12.36
C GLY A 87 10.51 -19.84 13.54
N ASP A 88 11.46 -19.30 14.31
CA ASP A 88 12.04 -19.94 15.49
C ASP A 88 11.43 -19.33 16.76
N PHE A 89 10.92 -20.14 17.65
CA PHE A 89 10.18 -19.76 18.87
C PHE A 89 10.99 -18.94 19.89
N THR A 90 12.19 -18.50 19.57
CA THR A 90 13.04 -17.61 20.37
C THR A 90 13.03 -16.16 19.88
N GLN A 91 12.06 -15.77 19.12
CA GLN A 91 11.98 -14.61 18.24
C GLN A 91 12.02 -13.26 18.93
N GLN A 92 12.79 -12.38 18.30
CA GLN A 92 12.78 -10.97 18.59
C GLN A 92 11.70 -10.29 17.74
N TYR A 93 10.47 -10.26 18.20
CA TYR A 93 9.38 -9.47 17.60
C TYR A 93 9.57 -7.96 17.83
N THR A 94 10.63 -7.58 18.51
CA THR A 94 10.99 -6.21 18.84
C THR A 94 12.04 -5.72 17.86
N VAL A 95 11.83 -4.53 17.35
CA VAL A 95 12.71 -3.88 16.37
C VAL A 95 13.77 -3.05 17.06
N GLU A 96 15.02 -3.19 16.63
CA GLU A 96 16.15 -2.41 17.07
C GLU A 96 16.68 -1.53 15.93
N ILE A 97 16.71 -0.22 16.19
CA ILE A 97 17.13 0.82 15.22
C ILE A 97 18.24 1.65 15.84
N THR A 98 19.24 1.99 15.04
CA THR A 98 20.27 2.97 15.39
C THR A 98 20.04 4.25 14.58
N TYR A 99 19.82 5.35 15.25
CA TYR A 99 19.60 6.67 14.65
C TYR A 99 20.82 7.56 14.83
N SER A 100 21.28 8.24 13.78
CA SER A 100 22.34 9.23 13.83
C SER A 100 21.79 10.63 14.02
N ILE A 101 22.12 11.26 15.15
CA ILE A 101 21.74 12.67 15.37
C ILE A 101 22.53 13.66 14.50
N ALA A 102 23.64 13.21 13.92
CA ALA A 102 24.45 14.04 13.05
C ALA A 102 23.80 14.22 11.66
N THR A 103 23.14 13.18 11.16
CA THR A 103 22.61 13.14 9.80
C THR A 103 21.08 13.00 9.72
N GLY A 104 20.43 12.55 10.79
CA GLY A 104 18.98 12.26 10.76
C GLY A 104 18.62 10.93 10.10
N VAL A 105 19.59 10.12 9.71
CA VAL A 105 19.39 8.81 9.09
C VAL A 105 19.42 7.71 10.14
N TRP A 106 18.71 6.61 9.90
CA TRP A 106 18.74 5.41 10.74
C TRP A 106 18.95 4.14 9.92
N TRP A 107 19.28 3.08 10.61
CA TRP A 107 19.43 1.73 10.07
C TRP A 107 19.11 0.70 11.15
N GLY A 108 18.92 -0.54 10.77
CA GLY A 108 18.59 -1.65 11.66
C GLY A 108 17.51 -2.53 11.06
N ASP A 109 16.52 -2.87 11.85
CA ASP A 109 15.43 -3.76 11.44
C ASP A 109 14.41 -3.11 10.48
N ASP A 110 14.59 -1.85 10.15
CA ASP A 110 13.81 -1.15 9.13
C ASP A 110 14.20 -1.56 7.69
N ASP A 111 15.32 -2.22 7.54
CA ASP A 111 15.85 -2.59 6.23
C ASP A 111 15.16 -3.86 5.68
N LEU A 112 14.04 -3.68 5.01
CA LEU A 112 13.39 -4.70 4.17
C LEU A 112 13.99 -4.79 2.76
N GLY A 113 15.22 -4.26 2.56
CA GLY A 113 15.84 -4.09 1.27
C GLY A 113 15.49 -2.75 0.61
N ASP A 114 14.66 -1.94 1.23
CA ASP A 114 14.50 -0.55 0.89
C ASP A 114 15.53 0.29 1.67
N LEU A 115 16.13 1.24 1.02
CA LEU A 115 17.15 2.11 1.62
C LEU A 115 16.57 3.46 2.03
N SER A 116 15.25 3.54 2.12
CA SER A 116 14.52 4.78 2.34
C SER A 116 14.70 5.35 3.74
N GLY A 117 14.42 6.62 3.89
CA GLY A 117 14.32 7.29 5.17
C GLY A 117 12.96 7.15 5.87
N TYR A 118 12.02 6.39 5.31
CA TYR A 118 10.77 6.03 5.98
C TYR A 118 10.92 4.78 6.80
N GLY A 119 10.45 4.83 8.03
CA GLY A 119 10.38 3.68 8.89
C GLY A 119 9.16 2.83 8.60
N ARG A 120 9.35 1.68 7.99
CA ARG A 120 8.32 0.67 7.79
C ARG A 120 8.79 -0.68 8.32
N LEU A 121 8.06 -1.19 9.27
CA LEU A 121 8.32 -2.47 9.91
C LEU A 121 7.25 -3.46 9.50
N ASN A 122 7.64 -4.66 9.12
CA ASN A 122 6.73 -5.69 8.64
C ASN A 122 7.16 -7.06 9.15
N GLY A 123 6.30 -7.73 9.93
CA GLY A 123 6.55 -9.04 10.50
C GLY A 123 6.42 -10.21 9.52
N CYS A 124 5.92 -10.00 8.29
CA CYS A 124 5.79 -11.05 7.27
C CYS A 124 7.13 -11.36 6.58
N ASP A 125 8.16 -11.67 7.32
CA ASP A 125 9.53 -11.82 6.84
C ASP A 125 10.00 -13.27 6.66
N ASP A 126 9.31 -14.20 7.28
CA ASP A 126 9.66 -15.63 7.29
C ASP A 126 9.25 -16.38 6.01
N ASN A 127 8.85 -15.65 4.96
CA ASN A 127 8.25 -16.18 3.73
C ASN A 127 6.97 -17.01 3.97
N SER A 128 6.32 -16.81 5.10
CA SER A 128 5.14 -17.54 5.52
C SER A 128 3.99 -16.62 5.90
N ILE A 129 3.34 -16.02 4.93
CA ILE A 129 2.02 -15.37 5.11
C ILE A 129 0.93 -16.34 5.64
N TYR A 130 1.30 -17.58 5.94
CA TYR A 130 0.40 -18.66 6.34
C TYR A 130 0.65 -19.18 7.75
N GLN A 131 1.74 -18.77 8.39
CA GLN A 131 1.96 -19.06 9.81
C GLN A 131 1.32 -17.96 10.65
N PRO A 132 0.41 -18.28 11.56
CA PRO A 132 -0.24 -17.28 12.41
C PRO A 132 0.67 -16.93 13.59
N ASP A 133 1.65 -16.08 13.41
CA ASP A 133 2.57 -15.58 14.43
C ASP A 133 2.30 -14.12 14.83
N ARG A 134 1.18 -13.57 14.40
CA ARG A 134 0.70 -12.22 14.71
C ARG A 134 1.47 -11.14 13.98
N ASP A 135 1.70 -11.38 12.70
CA ASP A 135 2.31 -10.41 11.81
C ASP A 135 1.55 -9.11 11.78
N CYS A 136 2.28 -8.04 11.92
CA CYS A 136 1.78 -6.68 11.84
C CYS A 136 2.71 -5.82 11.00
N GLU A 137 2.17 -4.74 10.49
CA GLU A 137 2.92 -3.66 9.88
C GLU A 137 2.83 -2.42 10.79
N LEU A 138 3.94 -1.71 10.94
CA LEU A 138 4.00 -0.47 11.69
C LEU A 138 4.85 0.55 10.93
N TRP A 139 4.29 1.75 10.74
CA TRP A 139 4.97 2.86 10.12
C TRP A 139 5.34 3.91 11.16
N PHE A 140 6.56 4.41 11.08
CA PHE A 140 7.07 5.42 12.01
C PHE A 140 7.95 6.44 11.30
N ASP A 141 8.26 7.53 11.98
CA ASP A 141 9.26 8.51 11.58
C ASP A 141 10.10 8.91 12.78
N ILE A 142 11.36 9.31 12.55
CA ILE A 142 12.27 9.78 13.58
C ILE A 142 12.71 11.20 13.22
N THR A 143 12.45 12.12 14.12
CA THR A 143 12.80 13.52 13.97
C THR A 143 13.66 14.03 15.13
N GLN A 144 14.35 15.13 14.91
CA GLN A 144 15.12 15.82 15.93
C GLN A 144 14.91 17.35 15.81
N ASN A 145 15.74 18.14 16.50
CA ASN A 145 15.65 19.58 16.42
C ASN A 145 15.88 20.10 15.00
N ASP A 146 14.87 20.74 14.49
CA ASP A 146 14.80 21.47 13.25
C ASP A 146 14.21 22.84 13.61
N PHE A 147 14.98 23.91 13.41
CA PHE A 147 14.64 25.24 13.93
C PHE A 147 13.69 26.04 13.04
N ASP A 148 13.69 25.80 11.74
CA ASP A 148 12.83 26.48 10.77
C ASP A 148 11.71 25.56 10.24
N GLY A 149 11.82 24.25 10.52
CA GLY A 149 10.78 23.27 10.24
C GLY A 149 10.78 22.76 8.81
N ASP A 150 11.92 22.81 8.13
CA ASP A 150 12.06 22.39 6.74
C ASP A 150 12.37 20.89 6.55
N GLY A 151 12.62 20.18 7.64
CA GLY A 151 12.93 18.76 7.63
C GLY A 151 14.42 18.45 7.76
N PHE A 152 15.30 19.45 7.66
CA PHE A 152 16.74 19.26 7.84
C PHE A 152 17.19 19.42 9.28
N PRO A 153 17.92 18.44 9.84
CA PRO A 153 18.53 18.60 11.16
C PRO A 153 19.56 19.73 11.18
N TYR A 154 19.58 20.53 12.24
CA TYR A 154 20.52 21.62 12.45
C TYR A 154 21.97 21.27 12.14
N TRP A 155 22.41 20.06 12.54
CA TRP A 155 23.80 19.65 12.32
C TRP A 155 24.09 19.43 10.83
N LEU A 156 23.16 18.86 10.10
CA LEU A 156 23.25 18.58 8.66
C LEU A 156 23.38 19.88 7.87
N GLU A 157 22.51 20.83 8.15
CA GLU A 157 22.54 22.14 7.51
C GLU A 157 23.86 22.86 7.72
N THR A 158 24.34 22.90 8.97
CA THR A 158 25.55 23.66 9.32
C THR A 158 26.85 22.98 8.93
N ASN A 159 26.90 21.64 8.78
CA ASN A 159 28.13 20.90 8.62
C ASN A 159 28.24 20.14 7.29
N MET A 160 27.12 19.81 6.66
CA MET A 160 27.13 19.11 5.37
C MET A 160 26.65 19.99 4.23
N TYR A 161 25.45 20.54 4.32
CA TYR A 161 24.81 21.25 3.20
C TYR A 161 25.15 22.76 3.17
N ASN A 162 25.66 23.31 4.29
CA ASN A 162 25.95 24.72 4.41
C ASN A 162 24.72 25.63 4.10
N THR A 163 23.56 25.12 4.41
CA THR A 163 22.29 25.87 4.44
C THR A 163 22.15 26.60 5.77
N SER A 164 21.10 27.38 5.93
CA SER A 164 20.90 28.15 7.17
C SER A 164 19.78 27.57 8.00
N PRO A 165 20.03 27.09 9.23
CA PRO A 165 19.01 26.49 10.09
C PRO A 165 17.95 27.49 10.62
N LEU A 166 17.77 28.61 9.95
CA LEU A 166 16.79 29.65 10.24
C LEU A 166 16.04 30.08 8.96
N ILE A 167 16.24 29.36 7.86
CA ILE A 167 15.63 29.66 6.55
C ILE A 167 15.07 28.36 6.00
N ASP A 168 13.77 28.27 6.00
CA ASP A 168 13.02 27.13 5.43
C ASP A 168 13.37 26.97 3.94
N ASN A 169 14.07 25.88 3.61
CA ASN A 169 14.53 25.55 2.26
C ASN A 169 13.61 24.54 1.55
N ARG A 170 12.46 24.19 2.11
CA ARG A 170 11.50 23.28 1.47
C ARG A 170 11.11 23.72 0.08
N GLY A 171 11.15 22.81 -0.87
CA GLY A 171 10.83 23.05 -2.26
C GLY A 171 11.94 23.74 -3.04
N GLU A 172 13.13 23.96 -2.44
CA GLU A 172 14.29 24.44 -3.18
C GLU A 172 14.90 23.28 -3.98
N ASP A 173 14.98 23.45 -5.29
CA ASP A 173 15.65 22.55 -6.23
C ASP A 173 17.01 23.20 -6.54
N ALA A 174 18.07 22.74 -5.83
CA ALA A 174 19.34 23.45 -5.80
C ALA A 174 20.19 23.20 -7.06
N ASP A 175 20.03 22.05 -7.72
CA ASP A 175 20.78 21.68 -8.92
C ASP A 175 19.95 21.67 -10.20
N ASN A 176 18.64 21.94 -10.09
CA ASN A 176 17.66 22.04 -11.16
C ASN A 176 17.38 20.73 -11.90
N ASP A 177 17.18 19.64 -11.17
CA ASP A 177 16.85 18.34 -11.72
C ASP A 177 15.36 17.95 -11.54
N SER A 178 14.55 18.83 -10.96
CA SER A 178 13.10 18.74 -10.77
C SER A 178 12.66 18.01 -9.51
N VAL A 179 13.57 17.70 -8.61
CA VAL A 179 13.32 17.14 -7.29
C VAL A 179 13.90 18.11 -6.24
N PRO A 180 13.21 18.42 -5.13
CA PRO A 180 13.73 19.34 -4.14
C PRO A 180 14.64 18.65 -3.13
N ILE A 181 15.52 19.46 -2.52
CA ILE A 181 16.58 19.00 -1.62
C ILE A 181 16.07 18.17 -0.44
N GLU A 182 14.87 18.44 0.09
CA GLU A 182 14.32 17.68 1.22
C GLU A 182 13.95 16.24 0.83
N TRP A 183 13.52 16.02 -0.42
CA TRP A 183 13.21 14.67 -0.91
C TRP A 183 14.49 13.88 -1.15
N GLU A 184 15.46 14.47 -1.84
CA GLU A 184 16.76 13.85 -2.09
C GLU A 184 17.50 13.55 -0.80
N TYR A 185 17.47 14.46 0.17
CA TYR A 185 18.02 14.22 1.48
C TYR A 185 17.35 13.03 2.18
N LYS A 186 16.00 13.00 2.15
CA LYS A 186 15.24 11.95 2.85
C LYS A 186 15.54 10.56 2.29
N PHE A 187 15.64 10.44 0.99
CA PHE A 187 15.82 9.15 0.30
C PHE A 187 17.26 8.89 -0.14
N GLY A 188 18.08 9.90 -0.31
CA GLY A 188 19.41 9.76 -0.89
C GLY A 188 20.53 9.63 0.13
N LEU A 189 20.40 10.10 1.36
CA LEU A 189 21.46 10.00 2.36
C LEU A 189 21.36 8.67 3.12
N ILE A 190 22.25 7.76 2.79
CA ILE A 190 22.25 6.39 3.32
C ILE A 190 23.49 6.15 4.16
N TYR A 191 23.37 5.49 5.30
CA TYR A 191 24.48 5.06 6.12
C TYR A 191 24.69 3.55 6.05
N TYR A 192 25.85 3.14 5.58
CA TYR A 192 26.27 1.74 5.59
C TYR A 192 27.21 1.46 6.77
N PRO A 193 26.74 0.77 7.83
CA PRO A 193 27.57 0.44 9.01
C PRO A 193 28.51 -0.74 8.77
N TRP A 194 28.33 -1.46 7.66
CA TRP A 194 29.03 -2.71 7.39
C TRP A 194 30.14 -2.56 6.35
N GLY A 195 31.12 -3.45 6.43
CA GLY A 195 32.20 -3.55 5.44
C GLY A 195 33.50 -2.86 5.88
N HIS A 196 34.40 -2.69 4.90
CA HIS A 196 35.74 -2.19 5.15
C HIS A 196 35.80 -0.65 5.33
N ASN A 197 34.76 0.04 4.88
CA ASN A 197 34.61 1.50 5.00
C ASN A 197 33.18 1.84 5.35
N PRO A 198 32.77 1.73 6.61
CA PRO A 198 31.47 2.24 7.03
C PRO A 198 31.42 3.76 6.83
N GLY A 199 30.30 4.28 6.37
CA GLY A 199 30.16 5.71 6.12
C GLY A 199 28.84 6.07 5.43
N TYR A 200 28.62 7.36 5.27
CA TYR A 200 27.49 7.90 4.54
C TYR A 200 27.73 7.88 3.04
N TYR A 201 26.72 7.53 2.30
CA TYR A 201 26.68 7.56 0.85
C TYR A 201 25.49 8.40 0.42
N MET A 202 25.66 9.16 -0.67
CA MET A 202 24.58 9.90 -1.31
C MET A 202 24.14 9.09 -2.52
N GLU A 203 22.95 8.54 -2.48
CA GLU A 203 22.29 7.91 -3.63
C GLU A 203 21.71 8.99 -4.53
N TYR A 204 21.03 9.96 -3.92
CA TYR A 204 20.61 11.20 -4.57
C TYR A 204 21.31 12.37 -3.87
N ASP A 205 22.00 13.22 -4.61
CA ASP A 205 22.78 14.33 -4.05
C ASP A 205 22.10 15.67 -4.37
N PRO A 206 21.52 16.37 -3.38
CA PRO A 206 20.79 17.62 -3.58
C PRO A 206 21.52 18.74 -4.32
N PHE A 207 22.82 18.58 -4.59
CA PHE A 207 23.66 19.58 -5.25
C PHE A 207 24.35 19.04 -6.51
N THR A 208 23.99 17.85 -6.96
CA THR A 208 24.57 17.19 -8.13
C THR A 208 23.44 16.72 -9.04
N TRP A 209 23.23 17.39 -10.16
CA TRP A 209 22.15 17.08 -11.10
C TRP A 209 22.10 15.61 -11.50
N GLU A 210 20.96 14.98 -11.37
CA GLU A 210 20.64 13.62 -11.75
C GLU A 210 19.39 13.57 -12.64
N ASP A 211 19.24 12.51 -13.43
CA ASP A 211 18.07 12.39 -14.32
C ASP A 211 16.94 11.64 -13.63
N HIS A 212 16.35 12.22 -12.61
CA HIS A 212 15.23 11.65 -11.85
C HIS A 212 14.00 11.30 -12.69
N SER A 213 13.94 11.76 -13.94
CA SER A 213 12.90 11.32 -14.87
C SER A 213 13.09 9.90 -15.41
N LYS A 214 14.20 9.25 -15.09
CA LYS A 214 14.55 7.90 -15.55
C LYS A 214 14.94 6.95 -14.43
N LEU A 215 15.16 7.46 -13.24
CA LEU A 215 15.43 6.63 -12.06
C LEU A 215 14.12 6.01 -11.59
N ASP A 216 14.16 4.71 -11.33
CA ASP A 216 13.06 3.86 -10.86
C ASP A 216 13.77 2.66 -10.19
N ASP A 217 14.16 2.85 -8.91
CA ASP A 217 15.11 1.96 -8.25
C ASP A 217 14.46 0.67 -7.74
N ASP A 218 13.17 0.71 -7.40
CA ASP A 218 12.39 -0.46 -6.98
C ASP A 218 11.69 -1.19 -8.15
N THR A 219 11.74 -0.57 -9.35
CA THR A 219 11.19 -1.12 -10.60
C THR A 219 9.66 -1.30 -10.59
N ASP A 220 8.95 -0.39 -9.96
CA ASP A 220 7.49 -0.39 -9.93
C ASP A 220 6.86 0.39 -11.10
N GLY A 221 7.68 1.13 -11.86
CA GLY A 221 7.27 1.92 -13.03
C GLY A 221 7.00 3.38 -12.72
N LEU A 222 7.18 3.82 -11.48
CA LEU A 222 7.20 5.23 -11.09
C LEU A 222 8.64 5.74 -11.15
N THR A 223 8.81 6.92 -11.72
CA THR A 223 10.11 7.60 -11.69
C THR A 223 10.25 8.42 -10.42
N ASN A 224 11.48 8.74 -10.01
CA ASN A 224 11.71 9.59 -8.84
C ASN A 224 10.91 10.90 -8.86
N ILE A 225 10.67 11.49 -10.05
CA ILE A 225 9.80 12.67 -10.19
C ILE A 225 8.34 12.34 -9.84
N GLU A 226 7.87 11.17 -10.21
CA GLU A 226 6.52 10.70 -9.90
C GLU A 226 6.41 10.32 -8.44
N GLU A 227 7.42 9.68 -7.88
CA GLU A 227 7.58 9.40 -6.45
C GLU A 227 7.55 10.69 -5.61
N TYR A 228 8.31 11.70 -6.01
CA TYR A 228 8.26 13.00 -5.35
C TYR A 228 6.84 13.62 -5.38
N LYS A 229 6.12 13.53 -6.49
CA LYS A 229 4.74 14.05 -6.57
C LYS A 229 3.75 13.30 -5.68
N THR A 230 4.00 12.03 -5.44
CA THR A 230 3.17 11.14 -4.61
C THR A 230 3.69 10.96 -3.19
N TRP A 231 4.85 11.52 -2.87
CA TRP A 231 5.50 11.41 -1.57
C TRP A 231 4.60 11.76 -0.38
N GLN A 232 3.81 12.84 -0.51
CA GLN A 232 2.85 13.25 0.53
C GLN A 232 1.79 12.17 0.84
N TRP A 233 1.67 11.15 0.02
CA TRP A 233 0.75 10.02 0.16
C TRP A 233 1.47 8.72 0.52
N GLY A 234 2.78 8.79 0.81
CA GLY A 234 3.58 7.67 1.29
C GLY A 234 4.35 6.91 0.23
N SER A 235 4.54 7.50 -0.95
CA SER A 235 5.40 6.95 -1.99
C SER A 235 6.87 6.97 -1.57
N ASP A 236 7.64 5.98 -2.00
CA ASP A 236 9.02 5.74 -1.59
C ASP A 236 9.81 5.09 -2.72
N PRO A 237 10.89 5.73 -3.25
CA PRO A 237 11.61 5.28 -4.44
C PRO A 237 12.30 3.91 -4.30
N PHE A 238 12.31 3.33 -3.11
CA PHE A 238 12.91 2.02 -2.83
C PHE A 238 11.88 0.96 -2.44
N ARG A 239 10.59 1.30 -2.48
CA ARG A 239 9.51 0.38 -2.15
C ARG A 239 8.38 0.49 -3.14
N LYS A 240 7.99 -0.63 -3.72
CA LYS A 240 6.93 -0.70 -4.74
C LYS A 240 5.60 -0.13 -4.29
N ASP A 241 5.08 0.79 -5.08
CA ASP A 241 3.83 1.48 -4.87
C ASP A 241 2.81 1.19 -5.99
N ILE A 242 1.54 1.08 -5.64
CA ILE A 242 0.43 0.99 -6.59
C ILE A 242 -0.58 2.08 -6.24
N PHE A 243 -0.86 2.97 -7.17
CA PHE A 243 -1.87 4.01 -7.02
C PHE A 243 -3.13 3.68 -7.81
N LEU A 244 -4.28 3.72 -7.15
CA LEU A 244 -5.60 3.51 -7.77
C LEU A 244 -6.51 4.69 -7.47
N GLU A 245 -6.95 5.39 -8.52
CA GLU A 245 -8.02 6.39 -8.43
C GLU A 245 -9.37 5.75 -8.70
N ILE A 246 -10.36 6.05 -7.87
CA ILE A 246 -11.71 5.50 -7.96
C ILE A 246 -12.73 6.61 -8.15
N ASP A 247 -13.19 6.77 -9.37
CA ASP A 247 -14.34 7.63 -9.68
C ASP A 247 -15.65 6.87 -9.55
N GLN A 248 -16.64 7.49 -8.90
CA GLN A 248 -17.88 6.84 -8.59
C GLN A 248 -19.10 7.58 -9.15
N MET A 249 -19.98 6.83 -9.80
CA MET A 249 -21.31 7.35 -10.17
C MET A 249 -22.13 7.64 -8.93
N ASP A 250 -22.76 8.82 -8.86
CA ASP A 250 -23.69 9.19 -7.79
C ASP A 250 -24.85 8.21 -7.69
N LEU A 251 -25.55 8.23 -6.57
CA LEU A 251 -26.75 7.42 -6.38
C LEU A 251 -27.89 7.91 -7.32
N GLY A 252 -28.59 6.96 -7.88
CA GLY A 252 -29.77 7.26 -8.70
C GLY A 252 -30.95 7.78 -7.88
N PRO A 253 -31.94 8.41 -8.54
CA PRO A 253 -33.05 9.06 -7.89
C PRO A 253 -33.95 8.13 -7.06
N ASN A 254 -33.89 6.82 -7.25
CA ASN A 254 -34.61 5.84 -6.46
C ASN A 254 -33.65 5.01 -5.55
N GLY A 255 -32.41 5.48 -5.33
CA GLY A 255 -31.40 4.80 -4.56
C GLY A 255 -30.67 3.71 -5.32
N GLU A 256 -30.59 3.82 -6.64
CA GLU A 256 -29.74 2.94 -7.47
C GLU A 256 -28.28 3.28 -7.23
N GLY A 257 -27.44 2.24 -7.22
CA GLY A 257 -26.02 2.39 -6.95
C GLY A 257 -25.64 2.15 -5.49
N SER A 258 -24.37 2.19 -5.21
CA SER A 258 -23.85 2.08 -3.84
C SER A 258 -22.42 2.58 -3.74
N VAL A 259 -22.06 3.05 -2.55
CA VAL A 259 -20.70 3.48 -2.21
C VAL A 259 -19.86 2.24 -1.86
N ILE A 260 -18.60 2.21 -2.28
CA ILE A 260 -17.67 1.13 -1.90
C ILE A 260 -17.41 1.20 -0.38
N PRO A 261 -17.47 0.07 0.34
CA PRO A 261 -17.07 0.05 1.76
C PRO A 261 -15.59 0.36 1.91
N VAL A 262 -15.22 1.21 2.86
CA VAL A 262 -13.81 1.55 3.15
C VAL A 262 -13.02 0.29 3.55
N GLU A 263 -13.65 -0.63 4.28
CA GLU A 263 -13.06 -1.92 4.67
C GLU A 263 -12.63 -2.78 3.47
N ALA A 264 -13.18 -2.53 2.27
CA ALA A 264 -12.71 -3.20 1.07
C ALA A 264 -11.29 -2.76 0.68
N PHE A 265 -10.96 -1.51 0.90
CA PHE A 265 -9.62 -0.97 0.64
C PHE A 265 -8.60 -1.52 1.63
N ASP A 266 -8.98 -1.65 2.91
CA ASP A 266 -8.11 -2.22 3.94
C ASP A 266 -7.74 -3.68 3.61
N LEU A 267 -8.72 -4.49 3.19
CA LEU A 267 -8.46 -5.87 2.78
C LEU A 267 -7.46 -5.98 1.61
N ILE A 268 -7.51 -5.05 0.66
CA ILE A 268 -6.58 -5.02 -0.48
C ILE A 268 -5.19 -4.57 -0.01
N ARG A 269 -5.12 -3.54 0.82
CA ARG A 269 -3.85 -3.07 1.40
C ARG A 269 -3.15 -4.17 2.18
N ASP A 270 -3.88 -4.88 3.06
CA ASP A 270 -3.34 -5.99 3.85
C ASP A 270 -2.71 -7.06 2.95
N SER A 271 -3.38 -7.40 1.85
CA SER A 271 -2.87 -8.39 0.91
C SER A 271 -1.59 -7.94 0.21
N HIS A 272 -1.51 -6.67 -0.24
CA HIS A 272 -0.32 -6.13 -0.89
C HIS A 272 0.82 -5.90 0.10
N ALA A 273 0.51 -5.44 1.32
CA ALA A 273 1.49 -5.22 2.39
C ALA A 273 2.28 -6.49 2.73
N LYS A 274 1.63 -7.67 2.71
CA LYS A 274 2.29 -8.98 2.89
C LYS A 274 3.35 -9.30 1.83
N GLN A 275 3.31 -8.59 0.70
CA GLN A 275 4.26 -8.72 -0.40
C GLN A 275 5.21 -7.51 -0.49
N ASN A 276 5.27 -6.72 0.56
CA ASN A 276 6.05 -5.46 0.60
C ASN A 276 5.69 -4.48 -0.53
N ILE A 277 4.42 -4.42 -0.90
CA ILE A 277 3.88 -3.48 -1.89
C ILE A 277 2.92 -2.54 -1.16
N ALA A 278 3.13 -1.23 -1.25
CA ALA A 278 2.17 -0.26 -0.75
C ALA A 278 1.05 -0.05 -1.77
N TRP A 279 -0.19 -0.10 -1.31
CA TRP A 279 -1.36 0.10 -2.16
C TRP A 279 -2.14 1.32 -1.71
N HIS A 280 -2.16 2.34 -2.57
CA HIS A 280 -2.77 3.64 -2.32
C HIS A 280 -4.08 3.77 -3.09
N VAL A 281 -5.14 4.21 -2.41
CA VAL A 281 -6.42 4.47 -3.04
C VAL A 281 -6.79 5.94 -2.94
N ASP A 282 -7.13 6.52 -4.08
CA ASP A 282 -7.73 7.83 -4.17
C ASP A 282 -9.25 7.70 -4.37
N ASP A 283 -9.97 7.87 -3.28
CA ASP A 283 -11.43 7.94 -3.21
C ASP A 283 -11.91 9.37 -2.92
N GLY A 284 -11.10 10.36 -3.28
CA GLY A 284 -11.26 11.79 -2.99
C GLY A 284 -10.21 12.34 -2.01
N ARG A 285 -9.35 11.50 -1.44
CA ARG A 285 -8.36 11.90 -0.43
C ARG A 285 -7.01 12.30 -1.02
N LEU A 286 -6.70 11.87 -2.24
CA LEU A 286 -5.44 12.14 -2.92
C LEU A 286 -5.58 13.11 -4.10
N GLY A 287 -6.69 13.85 -4.15
CA GLY A 287 -6.93 14.92 -5.10
C GLY A 287 -7.59 14.52 -6.43
N GLY A 288 -8.06 13.27 -6.55
CA GLY A 288 -8.95 12.73 -7.57
C GLY A 288 -10.10 12.00 -6.89
N GLY A 289 -10.65 10.95 -7.50
CA GLY A 289 -11.69 10.12 -6.91
C GLY A 289 -13.04 10.83 -6.82
N GLU A 290 -13.50 11.40 -7.92
CA GLU A 290 -14.69 12.22 -7.98
C GLU A 290 -15.99 11.41 -8.02
N VAL A 291 -17.05 12.04 -7.53
CA VAL A 291 -18.42 11.56 -7.71
C VAL A 291 -19.04 12.28 -8.90
N PHE A 292 -19.46 11.52 -9.93
CA PHE A 292 -20.05 12.06 -11.14
C PHE A 292 -21.54 11.71 -11.26
N PRO A 293 -22.33 12.50 -12.04
CA PRO A 293 -23.79 12.35 -12.12
C PRO A 293 -24.26 10.98 -12.54
N PHE A 294 -25.33 10.47 -11.89
CA PHE A 294 -25.99 9.22 -12.24
C PHE A 294 -26.46 9.18 -13.69
N LYS A 295 -26.15 8.10 -14.39
CA LYS A 295 -26.63 7.82 -15.75
C LYS A 295 -26.83 6.31 -15.95
N ASP A 296 -28.05 5.91 -16.31
CA ASP A 296 -28.40 4.54 -16.70
C ASP A 296 -29.54 4.56 -17.73
N PRO A 297 -29.38 4.04 -18.95
CA PRO A 297 -28.16 3.43 -19.48
C PRO A 297 -27.08 4.44 -19.90
N TYR A 298 -25.84 3.99 -19.99
CA TYR A 298 -24.71 4.74 -20.53
C TYR A 298 -23.96 3.91 -21.58
N THR A 299 -23.03 4.54 -22.29
CA THR A 299 -22.31 3.99 -23.45
C THR A 299 -20.80 4.01 -23.23
N GLU A 300 -20.03 3.33 -24.10
CA GLU A 300 -18.57 3.44 -24.12
C GLU A 300 -18.08 4.88 -24.34
N GLN A 301 -18.83 5.68 -25.09
CA GLN A 301 -18.52 7.11 -25.27
C GLN A 301 -18.64 7.88 -23.95
N ASP A 302 -19.60 7.53 -23.09
CA ASP A 302 -19.72 8.13 -21.76
C ASP A 302 -18.53 7.77 -20.87
N LEU A 303 -18.04 6.52 -20.95
CA LEU A 303 -16.84 6.10 -20.22
C LEU A 303 -15.62 6.93 -20.66
N SER A 304 -15.43 7.13 -21.96
CA SER A 304 -14.34 7.97 -22.48
C SER A 304 -14.46 9.43 -22.03
N LEU A 305 -15.69 9.95 -21.94
CA LEU A 305 -15.93 11.31 -21.45
C LEU A 305 -15.66 11.42 -19.94
N TRP A 306 -16.02 10.41 -19.17
CA TRP A 306 -15.74 10.38 -17.72
C TRP A 306 -14.24 10.28 -17.46
N TYR A 307 -13.52 9.40 -18.15
CA TYR A 307 -12.07 9.35 -18.09
C TYR A 307 -11.44 10.72 -18.37
N TRP A 308 -11.85 11.37 -19.45
CA TRP A 308 -11.34 12.68 -19.82
C TRP A 308 -11.67 13.79 -18.82
N ASN A 309 -12.90 13.81 -18.32
CA ASN A 309 -13.37 14.90 -17.44
C ASN A 309 -12.89 14.73 -15.99
N TYR A 310 -12.90 13.52 -15.48
CA TYR A 310 -12.66 13.22 -14.05
C TYR A 310 -11.23 12.76 -13.83
N PHE A 311 -10.75 11.74 -14.46
CA PHE A 311 -9.38 11.27 -14.30
C PHE A 311 -8.34 12.21 -14.93
N MET A 312 -8.57 12.63 -16.18
CA MET A 312 -7.64 13.53 -16.88
C MET A 312 -7.86 15.01 -16.57
N HIS A 313 -8.93 15.39 -15.90
CA HIS A 313 -9.31 16.79 -15.59
C HIS A 313 -9.26 17.72 -16.81
N ASN A 314 -9.59 17.19 -18.00
CA ASN A 314 -9.51 17.86 -19.31
C ASN A 314 -8.10 18.32 -19.70
N ASP A 315 -7.06 17.71 -19.15
CA ASP A 315 -5.66 17.96 -19.49
C ASP A 315 -4.99 16.70 -20.05
N ALA A 316 -4.59 16.73 -21.32
CA ALA A 316 -3.89 15.61 -21.97
C ALA A 316 -2.51 15.29 -21.36
N ASN A 317 -1.96 16.24 -20.63
CA ASN A 317 -0.67 16.11 -19.94
C ASN A 317 -0.84 15.92 -18.44
N ASN A 318 -2.04 15.53 -17.97
CA ASN A 318 -2.23 15.26 -16.55
C ASN A 318 -1.22 14.21 -16.08
N TRP A 319 -0.45 14.56 -15.07
CA TRP A 319 0.64 13.75 -14.55
C TRP A 319 0.17 12.44 -13.89
N ARG A 320 -1.10 12.36 -13.49
CA ARG A 320 -1.69 11.13 -12.90
C ARG A 320 -1.72 9.98 -13.90
N ARG A 321 -1.77 10.30 -15.19
CA ARG A 321 -1.71 9.32 -16.26
C ARG A 321 -0.33 8.65 -16.31
N GLY A 322 -0.31 7.34 -16.12
CA GLY A 322 0.92 6.54 -16.02
C GLY A 322 1.38 6.31 -14.58
N VAL A 323 0.81 7.05 -13.62
CA VAL A 323 1.05 6.90 -12.17
C VAL A 323 -0.13 6.17 -11.52
N PHE A 324 -1.36 6.61 -11.80
CA PHE A 324 -2.57 6.01 -11.25
C PHE A 324 -3.22 5.03 -12.21
N HIS A 325 -3.65 3.88 -11.71
CA HIS A 325 -4.71 3.11 -12.34
C HIS A 325 -6.05 3.83 -12.15
N TRP A 326 -6.97 3.69 -13.09
CA TRP A 326 -8.29 4.30 -13.00
C TRP A 326 -9.40 3.27 -12.88
N ALA A 327 -10.19 3.34 -11.82
CA ALA A 327 -11.39 2.54 -11.61
C ALA A 327 -12.63 3.39 -11.70
N VAL A 328 -13.60 3.00 -12.53
CA VAL A 328 -14.89 3.65 -12.60
C VAL A 328 -15.99 2.75 -12.04
N ILE A 329 -16.66 3.23 -10.99
CA ILE A 329 -17.77 2.51 -10.36
C ILE A 329 -19.08 3.06 -10.87
N THR A 330 -19.84 2.23 -11.58
CA THR A 330 -21.11 2.61 -12.17
C THR A 330 -22.25 1.80 -11.58
N TYR A 331 -23.51 2.21 -11.85
CA TYR A 331 -24.66 1.42 -11.41
C TYR A 331 -24.79 0.10 -12.15
N ASN A 332 -24.88 0.12 -13.49
CA ASN A 332 -25.24 -1.06 -14.25
C ASN A 332 -24.59 -1.04 -15.64
N TRP A 333 -23.70 -1.98 -15.90
CA TRP A 333 -23.18 -2.24 -17.24
C TRP A 333 -23.77 -3.53 -17.79
N THR A 334 -24.34 -3.49 -18.98
CA THR A 334 -25.13 -4.61 -19.52
C THR A 334 -24.26 -5.78 -20.01
N TRP A 335 -23.02 -5.52 -20.38
CA TRP A 335 -22.14 -6.50 -21.04
C TRP A 335 -21.21 -7.24 -20.07
N ALA A 336 -20.81 -6.60 -18.99
CA ALA A 336 -19.90 -7.17 -18.01
C ALA A 336 -20.25 -6.72 -16.59
N LYS A 337 -19.76 -7.44 -15.61
CA LYS A 337 -20.01 -7.22 -14.18
C LYS A 337 -18.88 -6.44 -13.52
N GLY A 338 -17.67 -6.77 -13.88
CA GLY A 338 -16.43 -6.06 -13.81
C GLY A 338 -15.74 -6.22 -15.15
N PHE A 339 -14.89 -5.32 -15.54
CA PHE A 339 -14.22 -5.35 -16.82
C PHE A 339 -12.98 -4.46 -16.82
N ALA A 340 -11.81 -5.07 -16.88
CA ALA A 340 -10.57 -4.36 -17.15
C ALA A 340 -10.47 -4.08 -18.66
N PHE A 341 -10.11 -2.85 -19.00
CA PHE A 341 -10.08 -2.42 -20.40
C PHE A 341 -8.80 -2.89 -21.13
N SER A 342 -8.41 -4.13 -20.90
CA SER A 342 -7.24 -4.76 -21.53
C SER A 342 -7.37 -4.91 -23.06
N SER A 343 -8.51 -4.53 -23.62
CA SER A 343 -8.78 -4.50 -25.07
C SER A 343 -9.18 -3.09 -25.51
N ARG A 344 -9.29 -2.89 -26.83
CA ARG A 344 -9.72 -1.60 -27.38
C ARG A 344 -11.18 -1.31 -27.00
N ILE A 345 -11.38 -0.14 -26.40
CA ILE A 345 -12.70 0.49 -26.23
C ILE A 345 -12.73 1.74 -27.09
N ASN A 346 -13.73 1.90 -27.94
CA ASN A 346 -13.81 2.96 -28.95
C ASN A 346 -12.54 3.04 -29.84
N GLY A 347 -11.84 1.91 -30.03
CA GLY A 347 -10.63 1.88 -30.84
C GLY A 347 -9.34 2.26 -30.10
N VAL A 348 -9.40 2.52 -28.82
CA VAL A 348 -8.27 2.95 -27.97
C VAL A 348 -7.98 1.91 -26.90
N TYR A 349 -6.71 1.78 -26.50
CA TYR A 349 -6.30 0.94 -25.38
C TYR A 349 -6.32 1.74 -24.09
N ALA A 350 -6.90 1.17 -23.03
CA ALA A 350 -6.97 1.74 -21.69
C ALA A 350 -6.58 0.67 -20.67
N ILE A 351 -5.30 0.26 -20.72
CA ILE A 351 -4.78 -0.91 -20.01
C ILE A 351 -4.76 -0.71 -18.48
N ASP A 352 -4.63 0.52 -18.03
CA ASP A 352 -4.65 0.96 -16.62
C ASP A 352 -6.07 1.12 -16.06
N CYS A 353 -7.11 0.89 -16.85
CA CYS A 353 -8.48 1.22 -16.48
C CYS A 353 -9.36 0.00 -16.32
N PHE A 354 -10.30 0.07 -15.37
CA PHE A 354 -11.37 -0.94 -15.23
C PHE A 354 -12.69 -0.35 -14.75
N LEU A 355 -13.76 -1.12 -14.93
CA LEU A 355 -15.11 -0.76 -14.53
C LEU A 355 -15.70 -1.81 -13.60
N LEU A 356 -16.45 -1.37 -12.57
CA LEU A 356 -17.27 -2.23 -11.74
C LEU A 356 -18.73 -1.79 -11.74
N SER A 357 -19.64 -2.77 -11.81
CA SER A 357 -21.09 -2.55 -11.71
C SER A 357 -21.59 -2.78 -10.29
N SER A 358 -21.96 -1.72 -9.57
CA SER A 358 -22.45 -1.82 -8.19
C SER A 358 -23.73 -2.66 -8.07
N LYS A 359 -24.64 -2.56 -9.03
CA LYS A 359 -25.87 -3.39 -9.07
C LYS A 359 -25.57 -4.88 -9.02
N TYR A 360 -24.56 -5.32 -9.75
CA TYR A 360 -24.18 -6.73 -9.76
C TYR A 360 -23.54 -7.15 -8.45
N HIS A 361 -22.57 -6.39 -7.97
CA HIS A 361 -21.83 -6.72 -6.75
C HIS A 361 -22.73 -6.73 -5.52
N ASP A 362 -23.64 -5.76 -5.39
CA ASP A 362 -24.66 -5.74 -4.34
C ASP A 362 -25.65 -6.90 -4.44
N SER A 363 -25.96 -7.36 -5.67
CA SER A 363 -26.81 -8.54 -5.84
C SER A 363 -26.16 -9.81 -5.28
N ARG A 364 -24.82 -9.89 -5.28
CA ARG A 364 -24.06 -11.00 -4.69
C ARG A 364 -24.12 -11.02 -3.17
N VAL A 365 -24.26 -9.87 -2.54
CA VAL A 365 -24.51 -9.77 -1.08
C VAL A 365 -25.90 -10.31 -0.71
N LYS A 366 -26.91 -9.99 -1.53
CA LYS A 366 -28.31 -10.36 -1.26
C LYS A 366 -28.63 -11.83 -1.58
N ASN A 367 -28.03 -12.34 -2.64
CA ASN A 367 -28.33 -13.68 -3.20
C ASN A 367 -27.04 -14.52 -3.22
N VAL A 368 -26.57 -14.89 -2.04
CA VAL A 368 -25.38 -15.76 -1.92
C VAL A 368 -25.74 -17.13 -2.51
N PRO A 369 -25.11 -17.59 -3.60
CA PRO A 369 -25.30 -18.95 -4.07
C PRO A 369 -24.94 -19.96 -2.98
N LEU A 370 -25.64 -21.09 -2.92
CA LEU A 370 -25.43 -22.11 -1.90
C LEU A 370 -23.95 -22.57 -1.81
N ILE A 371 -23.24 -22.55 -2.93
CA ILE A 371 -21.83 -22.93 -3.01
C ILE A 371 -20.93 -21.85 -2.38
N ASP A 372 -21.20 -20.57 -2.63
CA ASP A 372 -20.45 -19.49 -2.00
C ASP A 372 -20.66 -19.50 -0.49
N SER A 373 -21.89 -19.87 -0.02
CA SER A 373 -22.18 -19.98 1.41
C SER A 373 -21.41 -21.13 2.11
N LEU A 374 -21.01 -22.17 1.38
CA LEU A 374 -20.19 -23.27 1.91
C LEU A 374 -18.69 -22.91 2.00
N ILE A 375 -18.26 -21.95 1.23
CA ILE A 375 -16.84 -21.48 1.19
C ILE A 375 -16.66 -20.28 2.10
N ARG A 376 -17.69 -19.45 2.24
CA ARG A 376 -17.64 -18.24 3.07
C ARG A 376 -17.64 -18.57 4.57
N LYS A 377 -16.73 -17.95 5.30
CA LYS A 377 -16.69 -18.00 6.76
C LYS A 377 -17.47 -16.86 7.42
N THR A 378 -17.70 -15.77 6.70
CA THR A 378 -18.30 -14.53 7.23
C THR A 378 -19.78 -14.45 6.90
N PHE A 379 -20.63 -14.31 7.95
CA PHE A 379 -22.09 -14.21 7.82
C PHE A 379 -22.63 -12.78 7.98
N ASN A 380 -21.79 -11.82 8.41
CA ASN A 380 -22.17 -10.41 8.49
C ASN A 380 -22.27 -9.81 7.07
N ARG A 381 -23.42 -9.17 6.75
CA ARG A 381 -23.67 -8.65 5.40
C ARG A 381 -22.76 -7.50 5.00
N GLU A 382 -22.37 -6.64 5.94
CA GLU A 382 -21.47 -5.52 5.68
C GLU A 382 -20.05 -6.03 5.41
N LYS A 383 -19.52 -6.91 6.26
CA LYS A 383 -18.25 -7.60 6.00
C LYS A 383 -18.28 -8.36 4.67
N GLN A 384 -19.36 -9.07 4.35
CA GLN A 384 -19.50 -9.74 3.04
C GLN A 384 -19.44 -8.76 1.88
N ARG A 385 -20.02 -7.56 2.04
CA ARG A 385 -19.98 -6.52 1.01
C ARG A 385 -18.56 -6.02 0.80
N ALA A 386 -17.80 -5.81 1.88
CA ALA A 386 -16.38 -5.44 1.80
C ALA A 386 -15.56 -6.49 1.04
N PHE A 387 -15.69 -7.78 1.38
CA PHE A 387 -15.00 -8.87 0.66
C PHE A 387 -15.36 -8.95 -0.83
N ILE A 388 -16.63 -8.73 -1.19
CA ILE A 388 -17.08 -8.78 -2.58
C ILE A 388 -16.47 -7.64 -3.39
N TYR A 389 -16.46 -6.42 -2.86
CA TYR A 389 -15.86 -5.28 -3.55
C TYR A 389 -14.34 -5.40 -3.57
N ALA A 390 -13.70 -5.78 -2.48
CA ALA A 390 -12.26 -6.00 -2.43
C ALA A 390 -11.81 -7.04 -3.45
N GLY A 391 -12.45 -8.22 -3.47
CA GLY A 391 -12.15 -9.27 -4.43
C GLY A 391 -12.37 -8.83 -5.88
N ALA A 392 -13.41 -8.04 -6.16
CA ALA A 392 -13.67 -7.53 -7.51
C ALA A 392 -12.64 -6.46 -7.93
N ILE A 393 -12.32 -5.50 -7.05
CA ILE A 393 -11.31 -4.46 -7.33
C ILE A 393 -9.97 -5.13 -7.57
N MET A 394 -9.54 -6.00 -6.67
CA MET A 394 -8.25 -6.68 -6.77
C MET A 394 -8.18 -7.58 -8.03
N HIS A 395 -9.28 -8.24 -8.42
CA HIS A 395 -9.35 -9.02 -9.66
C HIS A 395 -9.11 -8.15 -10.90
N GLU A 396 -9.82 -7.05 -11.02
CA GLU A 396 -9.68 -6.15 -12.18
C GLU A 396 -8.32 -5.42 -12.18
N THR A 397 -7.83 -5.03 -11.00
CA THR A 397 -6.45 -4.52 -10.85
C THR A 397 -5.43 -5.56 -11.32
N GLY A 398 -5.60 -6.84 -11.00
CA GLY A 398 -4.73 -7.91 -11.48
C GLY A 398 -4.61 -7.95 -13.01
N HIS A 399 -5.69 -7.65 -13.74
CA HIS A 399 -5.63 -7.54 -15.20
C HIS A 399 -4.83 -6.32 -15.67
N THR A 400 -4.88 -5.21 -14.93
CA THR A 400 -4.06 -4.03 -15.23
C THR A 400 -2.59 -4.23 -14.88
N LEU A 401 -2.29 -5.19 -14.01
CA LEU A 401 -0.95 -5.66 -13.64
C LEU A 401 -0.48 -6.87 -14.48
N ASN A 402 -1.13 -7.15 -15.62
CA ASN A 402 -0.80 -8.22 -16.55
C ASN A 402 -1.00 -9.66 -16.03
N ILE A 403 -1.70 -9.88 -14.92
CA ILE A 403 -2.01 -11.24 -14.46
C ILE A 403 -3.01 -11.89 -15.43
N ARG A 404 -2.56 -12.92 -16.16
CA ARG A 404 -3.35 -13.61 -17.18
C ARG A 404 -3.10 -15.11 -17.14
N ASN A 405 -3.99 -15.83 -16.46
CA ASN A 405 -3.86 -17.28 -16.32
C ASN A 405 -4.83 -18.03 -17.25
N PRO A 406 -4.35 -18.68 -18.29
CA PRO A 406 -5.19 -19.31 -19.29
C PRO A 406 -6.14 -20.36 -18.69
N GLY A 407 -7.43 -20.26 -19.03
CA GLY A 407 -8.44 -21.25 -18.68
C GLY A 407 -9.17 -21.05 -17.36
N VAL A 408 -8.82 -20.05 -16.57
CA VAL A 408 -9.44 -19.76 -15.25
C VAL A 408 -10.36 -18.56 -15.29
N ASP A 409 -9.98 -17.57 -16.06
CA ASP A 409 -10.66 -16.28 -16.23
C ASP A 409 -11.76 -16.35 -17.32
N ASN A 410 -12.51 -17.43 -17.40
CA ASN A 410 -13.53 -17.61 -18.44
C ASN A 410 -14.77 -18.38 -18.00
N GLN A 411 -15.12 -18.36 -16.70
CA GLN A 411 -16.27 -19.02 -16.10
C GLN A 411 -16.27 -20.56 -16.14
N ASN A 412 -15.22 -21.22 -16.63
CA ASN A 412 -15.15 -22.68 -16.68
C ASN A 412 -14.78 -23.34 -15.34
N ALA A 413 -14.49 -22.54 -14.32
CA ALA A 413 -14.10 -22.99 -12.98
C ALA A 413 -15.12 -22.63 -11.89
N VAL A 414 -16.26 -22.01 -12.24
CA VAL A 414 -17.22 -21.43 -11.27
C VAL A 414 -18.08 -22.49 -10.58
N TRP A 415 -18.47 -23.56 -11.29
CA TRP A 415 -19.47 -24.50 -10.80
C TRP A 415 -18.94 -25.92 -10.62
N PRO A 416 -19.40 -26.69 -9.59
CA PRO A 416 -18.92 -28.03 -9.30
C PRO A 416 -19.08 -29.06 -10.42
N TRP A 417 -19.98 -28.82 -11.38
CA TRP A 417 -20.14 -29.69 -12.56
C TRP A 417 -19.16 -29.38 -13.70
N GLN A 418 -18.36 -28.32 -13.55
CA GLN A 418 -17.33 -27.95 -14.50
C GLN A 418 -16.00 -28.61 -14.12
N ILE A 419 -15.27 -29.13 -15.11
CA ILE A 419 -13.97 -29.77 -14.87
C ILE A 419 -12.98 -28.77 -14.27
N GLY A 420 -12.96 -27.53 -14.74
CA GLY A 420 -12.10 -26.46 -14.25
C GLY A 420 -12.29 -26.16 -12.75
N PHE A 421 -13.50 -26.33 -12.21
CA PHE A 421 -13.75 -26.15 -10.78
C PHE A 421 -12.88 -27.06 -9.90
N TRP A 422 -12.68 -28.30 -10.32
CA TRP A 422 -11.85 -29.27 -9.61
C TRP A 422 -10.37 -29.15 -9.99
N GLN A 423 -10.11 -28.87 -11.27
CA GLN A 423 -8.77 -28.74 -11.82
C GLN A 423 -8.01 -27.56 -11.20
N TYR A 424 -8.66 -26.39 -11.09
CA TYR A 424 -8.09 -25.16 -10.55
C TYR A 424 -8.51 -24.89 -9.09
N GLY A 425 -8.99 -25.91 -8.40
CA GLY A 425 -9.31 -25.80 -6.96
C GLY A 425 -8.15 -25.39 -6.06
N PRO A 426 -6.90 -25.80 -6.34
CA PRO A 426 -5.71 -25.32 -5.62
C PRO A 426 -5.40 -23.84 -5.84
N TYR A 427 -5.73 -23.30 -7.01
CA TYR A 427 -5.49 -21.89 -7.36
C TYR A 427 -6.44 -20.98 -6.57
N LYS A 428 -6.03 -20.66 -5.35
CA LYS A 428 -6.75 -19.76 -4.44
C LYS A 428 -6.31 -18.34 -4.68
N SER A 429 -6.94 -17.71 -5.63
CA SER A 429 -6.69 -16.34 -6.05
C SER A 429 -8.00 -15.64 -6.39
N VAL A 430 -8.07 -14.33 -6.20
CA VAL A 430 -9.17 -13.50 -6.73
C VAL A 430 -9.24 -13.55 -8.25
N MET A 431 -8.15 -13.91 -8.94
CA MET A 431 -8.13 -14.15 -10.40
C MET A 431 -8.90 -15.40 -10.80
N ASN A 432 -9.21 -16.28 -9.87
CA ASN A 432 -10.04 -17.48 -10.12
C ASN A 432 -11.51 -17.16 -9.77
N TYR A 433 -12.39 -17.19 -10.76
CA TYR A 433 -13.82 -16.94 -10.57
C TYR A 433 -14.53 -17.82 -9.53
N ARG A 434 -13.91 -18.91 -9.10
CA ARG A 434 -14.36 -19.70 -7.98
C ARG A 434 -14.27 -18.95 -6.64
N TYR A 435 -13.28 -18.06 -6.50
CA TYR A 435 -12.94 -17.41 -5.23
C TYR A 435 -13.21 -15.90 -5.18
N ILE A 436 -13.35 -15.22 -6.31
CA ILE A 436 -13.50 -13.76 -6.42
C ILE A 436 -14.59 -13.14 -5.52
N TYR A 437 -15.64 -13.88 -5.16
CA TYR A 437 -16.72 -13.41 -4.30
C TYR A 437 -16.79 -14.16 -2.97
N THR A 438 -15.69 -14.70 -2.52
CA THR A 438 -15.54 -15.36 -1.21
C THR A 438 -14.83 -14.44 -0.22
N ASP A 439 -14.50 -14.97 0.95
CA ASP A 439 -13.72 -14.24 1.97
C ASP A 439 -12.20 -14.24 1.64
N LEU A 440 -11.80 -14.64 0.45
CA LEU A 440 -10.44 -14.57 -0.05
C LEU A 440 -10.24 -13.22 -0.76
N VAL A 441 -9.34 -12.41 -0.26
CA VAL A 441 -8.84 -11.20 -0.93
C VAL A 441 -7.34 -11.34 -1.03
N ASP A 442 -6.88 -12.10 -2.03
CA ASP A 442 -5.46 -12.38 -2.23
C ASP A 442 -5.21 -12.89 -3.65
N TYR A 443 -4.00 -12.71 -4.15
CA TYR A 443 -3.47 -13.44 -5.28
C TYR A 443 -2.80 -14.74 -4.80
N SER A 444 -2.58 -15.68 -5.69
CA SER A 444 -1.91 -16.92 -5.34
C SER A 444 -0.40 -16.82 -5.47
N ASP A 445 0.31 -17.55 -4.62
CA ASP A 445 1.77 -17.68 -4.62
C ASP A 445 2.25 -18.99 -5.31
N GLY A 446 1.36 -19.74 -5.93
CA GLY A 446 1.69 -21.00 -6.59
C GLY A 446 2.05 -22.18 -5.67
N SER A 447 1.98 -22.02 -4.35
CA SER A 447 2.49 -23.00 -3.38
C SER A 447 1.61 -24.24 -3.19
N ARG A 448 0.35 -24.21 -3.68
CA ARG A 448 -0.67 -25.24 -3.41
C ARG A 448 -0.68 -26.38 -4.41
N GLY A 449 0.34 -26.48 -5.26
CA GLY A 449 0.62 -27.60 -6.15
C GLY A 449 0.12 -27.43 -7.57
N LYS A 450 -0.14 -28.54 -8.27
CA LYS A 450 -0.44 -28.51 -9.70
C LYS A 450 -1.69 -27.69 -10.01
N ASN A 451 -1.60 -26.81 -11.01
CA ASN A 451 -2.61 -25.84 -11.46
C ASN A 451 -2.89 -24.70 -10.45
N ASP A 452 -2.00 -24.49 -9.51
CA ASP A 452 -1.89 -23.26 -8.77
C ASP A 452 -0.89 -22.36 -9.52
N PHE A 453 -1.33 -21.17 -9.92
CA PHE A 453 -0.47 -20.22 -10.61
C PHE A 453 0.11 -19.25 -9.57
N ASP A 454 1.34 -18.83 -9.78
CA ASP A 454 2.00 -17.81 -8.98
C ASP A 454 1.68 -16.45 -9.56
N ASP A 455 0.63 -15.82 -9.04
CA ASP A 455 0.20 -14.50 -9.49
C ASP A 455 1.17 -13.43 -9.00
N TRP A 456 1.58 -13.51 -7.73
CA TRP A 456 2.46 -12.52 -7.12
C TRP A 456 3.78 -12.39 -7.89
N SER A 457 4.40 -13.51 -8.28
CA SER A 457 5.62 -13.49 -9.10
C SER A 457 5.37 -13.03 -10.55
N SER A 458 4.12 -13.01 -11.01
CA SER A 458 3.77 -12.63 -12.39
C SER A 458 3.31 -11.19 -12.55
N ILE A 459 3.17 -10.44 -11.46
CA ILE A 459 2.82 -9.02 -11.47
C ILE A 459 3.88 -8.21 -12.24
N ASP A 460 3.39 -7.39 -13.16
CA ASP A 460 4.18 -6.42 -13.91
C ASP A 460 3.63 -5.02 -13.61
N LEU A 461 4.25 -4.34 -12.66
CA LEU A 461 3.84 -3.00 -12.24
C LEU A 461 4.04 -1.95 -13.35
N THR A 462 4.93 -2.22 -14.29
CA THR A 462 5.20 -1.33 -15.43
C THR A 462 4.26 -1.58 -16.62
N TYR A 463 3.36 -2.56 -16.53
CA TYR A 463 2.59 -3.06 -17.70
C TYR A 463 1.74 -1.99 -18.39
N PHE A 464 1.17 -1.07 -17.63
CA PHE A 464 0.32 -0.01 -18.16
C PHE A 464 1.07 1.26 -18.59
N ASN A 465 2.27 1.47 -18.07
CA ASN A 465 3.11 2.62 -18.36
C ASN A 465 3.78 2.45 -19.75
N PRO A 466 3.76 3.33 -20.66
CA PRO A 466 3.06 4.57 -21.04
C PRO A 466 1.87 4.32 -22.00
N ARG A 467 1.02 3.35 -21.79
CA ARG A 467 0.15 2.74 -22.79
C ARG A 467 -1.31 3.18 -22.74
N THR A 468 -1.69 3.97 -21.76
CA THR A 468 -3.08 4.41 -21.62
C THR A 468 -3.38 5.57 -22.53
N HIS A 469 -4.36 5.39 -23.36
CA HIS A 469 -4.78 6.39 -24.32
C HIS A 469 -6.28 6.35 -24.49
N TRP A 470 -7.01 7.05 -23.69
CA TRP A 470 -8.43 7.27 -23.90
C TRP A 470 -8.75 8.66 -24.40
#